data_e8bad74e1bb22704e6d6fb8e2dfa480d
#
_entry.id   e8bad74e1bb22704e6d6fb8e2dfa480d
#
_cell.length_a   1.000
_cell.length_b   1.000
_cell.length_c   1.000
_cell.angle_alpha   90.00
_cell.angle_beta   90.00
_cell.angle_gamma   90.00
#
_symmetry.space_group_name_H-M   'P 1'
#
loop_
_entity.id
_entity.type
_entity.pdbx_description
1 polymer ?
#
loop_
_entity_poly.entity_id
_entity_poly.type
_entity_poly.pdbx_seq_one_letter_code
_entity_poly.pdbx_strand_id
1 'polypeptide(L)'
;MAAQDERQVALSNALAQIERQFGKGSIMKMGDFQERMSFEVVPSGSIALDLALGVGGFPRGRIVEIYGPESSGKTTLALHAIAEAQKGGGTAAFIDVEHALDPNYAAALGVDLDNLLVSQPDTGEQALEIAEMLTRSNAVDVIVVDSVAALVTKAELEGDMGDAHVGLQARLMSQALRKLTAAISRSKAVMIFINQLREKVGVMFGNPETTSGGRALKFYASVRLDVRKLEQIKVGQDVVGSRTRVKVVKNKVAPPFRQAEFDITYGHGISKMGSILDVALEQNIIGKSGSWYTYGDQRIGQGRENAKAFLEEHTDIAAEVEGKIREALAKVVSKNGQSQPVAVAEE
;
A
#
# COMPACT_ATOMS: atom_id res chain seq x y z
N MET A 1 15.60 30.97 -36.95
CA MET A 1 14.15 30.75 -37.10
C MET A 1 13.84 29.58 -38.03
N ALA A 2 14.28 29.54 -39.30
CA ALA A 2 13.95 28.44 -40.25
C ALA A 2 14.32 27.02 -39.75
N ALA A 3 15.51 26.80 -39.19
CA ALA A 3 15.93 25.50 -38.68
C ALA A 3 15.14 25.00 -37.43
N GLN A 4 14.53 25.91 -36.68
CA GLN A 4 13.68 25.59 -35.53
C GLN A 4 12.28 25.18 -35.97
N ASP A 5 11.76 25.83 -37.03
CA ASP A 5 10.47 25.48 -37.65
C ASP A 5 10.54 24.11 -38.35
N GLU A 6 11.63 23.81 -39.06
CA GLU A 6 11.83 22.50 -39.71
C GLU A 6 11.88 21.35 -38.66
N ARG A 7 12.56 21.56 -37.53
CA ARG A 7 12.59 20.58 -36.43
C ARG A 7 11.20 20.36 -35.80
N GLN A 8 10.40 21.44 -35.67
CA GLN A 8 9.05 21.36 -35.12
C GLN A 8 8.11 20.59 -36.05
N VAL A 9 8.20 20.82 -37.35
CA VAL A 9 7.44 20.08 -38.38
C VAL A 9 7.84 18.60 -38.40
N ALA A 10 9.13 18.30 -38.36
CA ALA A 10 9.63 16.93 -38.33
C ALA A 10 9.13 16.17 -37.04
N LEU A 11 9.17 16.83 -35.87
CA LEU A 11 8.65 16.28 -34.63
C LEU A 11 7.14 16.02 -34.72
N SER A 12 6.36 16.97 -35.23
CA SER A 12 4.91 16.83 -35.40
C SER A 12 4.56 15.65 -36.32
N ASN A 13 5.29 15.47 -37.43
CA ASN A 13 5.10 14.35 -38.32
C ASN A 13 5.43 13.01 -37.65
N ALA A 14 6.52 12.95 -36.87
CA ALA A 14 6.90 11.75 -36.09
C ALA A 14 5.84 11.38 -35.05
N LEU A 15 5.30 12.36 -34.30
CA LEU A 15 4.22 12.15 -33.33
C LEU A 15 2.96 11.62 -34.02
N ALA A 16 2.55 12.20 -35.15
CA ALA A 16 1.40 11.74 -35.92
C ALA A 16 1.58 10.30 -36.45
N GLN A 17 2.82 9.96 -36.87
CA GLN A 17 3.13 8.60 -37.31
C GLN A 17 3.08 7.60 -36.18
N ILE A 18 3.60 7.94 -34.99
CA ILE A 18 3.54 7.10 -33.78
C ILE A 18 2.07 6.85 -33.38
N GLU A 19 1.24 7.90 -33.37
CA GLU A 19 -0.19 7.75 -33.03
C GLU A 19 -0.96 6.91 -34.04
N ARG A 20 -0.63 7.00 -35.34
CA ARG A 20 -1.22 6.13 -36.37
C ARG A 20 -0.84 4.66 -36.20
N GLN A 21 0.42 4.40 -35.82
CA GLN A 21 0.95 3.04 -35.73
C GLN A 21 0.58 2.36 -34.39
N PHE A 22 0.58 3.10 -33.29
CA PHE A 22 0.43 2.56 -31.93
C PHE A 22 -0.86 2.99 -31.23
N GLY A 23 -1.68 3.83 -31.85
CA GLY A 23 -2.92 4.35 -31.31
C GLY A 23 -2.78 5.72 -30.62
N LYS A 24 -3.91 6.43 -30.50
CA LYS A 24 -3.97 7.74 -29.80
C LYS A 24 -3.54 7.61 -28.36
N GLY A 25 -2.66 8.51 -27.89
CA GLY A 25 -2.15 8.53 -26.54
C GLY A 25 -0.94 7.62 -26.30
N SER A 26 -0.40 6.98 -27.35
CA SER A 26 0.86 6.20 -27.28
C SER A 26 2.07 7.08 -26.95
N ILE A 27 1.99 8.36 -27.27
CA ILE A 27 2.97 9.39 -26.91
C ILE A 27 2.23 10.67 -26.53
N MET A 28 2.69 11.34 -25.46
CA MET A 28 2.12 12.63 -25.04
C MET A 28 3.19 13.49 -24.38
N LYS A 29 2.97 14.79 -24.33
CA LYS A 29 3.83 15.69 -23.57
C LYS A 29 3.62 15.51 -22.08
N MET A 30 4.68 15.67 -21.28
CA MET A 30 4.60 15.47 -19.84
C MET A 30 3.61 16.42 -19.14
N GLY A 31 3.44 17.65 -19.64
CA GLY A 31 2.42 18.59 -19.16
C GLY A 31 1.00 18.04 -19.28
N ASP A 32 0.66 17.53 -20.47
CA ASP A 32 -0.66 16.94 -20.75
C ASP A 32 -0.89 15.66 -19.93
N PHE A 33 0.20 14.97 -19.57
CA PHE A 33 0.19 13.78 -18.72
C PHE A 33 -0.07 14.13 -17.24
N GLN A 34 0.51 15.22 -16.73
CA GLN A 34 0.32 15.67 -15.35
C GLN A 34 -1.12 16.07 -15.05
N GLU A 35 -1.82 16.70 -15.98
CA GLU A 35 -3.24 17.06 -15.82
C GLU A 35 -4.15 15.82 -15.71
N ARG A 36 -3.72 14.66 -16.23
CA ARG A 36 -4.42 13.38 -16.19
C ARG A 36 -4.01 12.48 -15.03
N MET A 37 -2.95 12.82 -14.31
CA MET A 37 -2.43 12.02 -13.18
C MET A 37 -3.11 12.37 -11.85
N SER A 38 -4.45 12.31 -11.76
CA SER A 38 -5.07 12.01 -10.47
C SER A 38 -4.89 10.52 -10.20
N PHE A 39 -4.11 10.18 -9.17
CA PHE A 39 -3.99 8.78 -8.78
C PHE A 39 -5.30 8.34 -8.13
N GLU A 40 -6.03 7.47 -8.80
CA GLU A 40 -7.07 6.69 -8.14
C GLU A 40 -6.40 5.79 -7.09
N VAL A 41 -7.01 5.68 -5.94
CA VAL A 41 -6.43 4.95 -4.81
C VAL A 41 -7.47 4.02 -4.16
N VAL A 42 -6.98 3.03 -3.45
CA VAL A 42 -7.74 2.25 -2.48
C VAL A 42 -7.27 2.69 -1.09
N PRO A 43 -8.14 3.17 -0.20
CA PRO A 43 -7.76 3.52 1.16
C PRO A 43 -7.10 2.35 1.89
N SER A 44 -6.17 2.63 2.77
CA SER A 44 -5.45 1.58 3.51
C SER A 44 -6.18 1.08 4.76
N GLY A 45 -7.28 1.73 5.14
CA GLY A 45 -7.94 1.53 6.43
C GLY A 45 -7.33 2.32 7.58
N SER A 46 -6.19 3.00 7.36
CA SER A 46 -5.54 3.90 8.31
C SER A 46 -5.32 5.27 7.68
N ILE A 47 -5.99 6.30 8.21
CA ILE A 47 -5.84 7.67 7.70
C ILE A 47 -4.40 8.18 7.87
N ALA A 48 -3.68 7.73 8.90
CA ALA A 48 -2.27 8.03 9.10
C ALA A 48 -1.41 7.47 7.95
N LEU A 49 -1.68 6.24 7.53
CA LEU A 49 -0.95 5.63 6.40
C LEU A 49 -1.33 6.28 5.07
N ASP A 50 -2.60 6.60 4.86
CA ASP A 50 -3.08 7.30 3.66
C ASP A 50 -2.37 8.65 3.49
N LEU A 51 -2.15 9.38 4.58
CA LEU A 51 -1.34 10.62 4.61
C LEU A 51 0.14 10.35 4.32
N ALA A 52 0.72 9.30 4.90
CA ALA A 52 2.12 8.94 4.70
C ALA A 52 2.39 8.51 3.25
N LEU A 53 1.43 7.85 2.59
CA LEU A 53 1.47 7.49 1.17
C LEU A 53 1.41 8.73 0.26
N GLY A 54 0.84 9.84 0.74
CA GLY A 54 0.86 11.14 0.08
C GLY A 54 -0.10 11.29 -1.10
N VAL A 55 -0.86 10.25 -1.42
CA VAL A 55 -1.90 10.22 -2.48
C VAL A 55 -3.26 9.77 -1.94
N GLY A 56 -3.36 9.47 -0.62
CA GLY A 56 -4.62 9.12 0.05
C GLY A 56 -4.96 7.64 0.10
N GLY A 57 -4.02 6.77 -0.23
CA GLY A 57 -4.20 5.31 -0.20
C GLY A 57 -3.22 4.56 -1.07
N PHE A 58 -3.47 3.28 -1.30
CA PHE A 58 -2.72 2.45 -2.22
C PHE A 58 -3.02 2.84 -3.68
N PRO A 59 -2.00 3.20 -4.49
CA PRO A 59 -2.21 3.68 -5.85
C PRO A 59 -2.71 2.55 -6.76
N ARG A 60 -3.81 2.79 -7.46
CA ARG A 60 -4.35 1.86 -8.46
C ARG A 60 -3.40 1.70 -9.65
N GLY A 61 -3.40 0.52 -10.24
CA GLY A 61 -2.51 0.19 -11.34
C GLY A 61 -1.05 -0.01 -10.92
N ARG A 62 -0.79 -0.28 -9.64
CA ARG A 62 0.56 -0.38 -9.08
C ARG A 62 0.74 -1.63 -8.22
N ILE A 63 2.02 -2.04 -8.14
CA ILE A 63 2.46 -3.10 -7.22
C ILE A 63 2.91 -2.44 -5.92
N VAL A 64 2.42 -2.99 -4.81
CA VAL A 64 2.77 -2.63 -3.43
C VAL A 64 3.43 -3.83 -2.77
N GLU A 65 4.55 -3.63 -2.09
CA GLU A 65 5.15 -4.64 -1.20
C GLU A 65 4.98 -4.20 0.25
N ILE A 66 4.35 -5.08 1.06
CA ILE A 66 4.21 -4.91 2.50
C ILE A 66 5.11 -5.96 3.17
N TYR A 67 6.13 -5.53 3.90
CA TYR A 67 7.06 -6.46 4.51
C TYR A 67 7.39 -6.07 5.96
N GLY A 68 7.87 -7.02 6.73
CA GLY A 68 8.24 -6.83 8.13
C GLY A 68 8.40 -8.15 8.86
N PRO A 69 8.76 -8.10 10.16
CA PRO A 69 8.83 -9.28 11.01
C PRO A 69 7.49 -10.01 11.10
N GLU A 70 7.52 -11.22 11.61
CA GLU A 70 6.32 -11.96 11.97
C GLU A 70 5.47 -11.19 12.98
N SER A 71 4.15 -11.35 12.90
CA SER A 71 3.18 -10.69 13.80
C SER A 71 3.27 -9.17 13.87
N SER A 72 3.83 -8.52 12.81
CA SER A 72 3.91 -7.05 12.72
C SER A 72 2.65 -6.38 12.21
N GLY A 73 1.64 -7.13 11.73
CA GLY A 73 0.36 -6.60 11.21
C GLY A 73 0.30 -6.48 9.69
N LYS A 74 1.16 -7.17 8.93
CA LYS A 74 1.18 -7.15 7.46
C LYS A 74 -0.14 -7.61 6.83
N THR A 75 -0.59 -8.80 7.21
CA THR A 75 -1.86 -9.39 6.74
C THR A 75 -3.05 -8.55 7.20
N THR A 76 -3.03 -8.04 8.43
CA THR A 76 -4.04 -7.10 8.94
C THR A 76 -4.19 -5.88 8.03
N LEU A 77 -3.06 -5.26 7.65
CA LEU A 77 -3.07 -4.10 6.76
C LEU A 77 -3.60 -4.43 5.36
N ALA A 78 -3.26 -5.60 4.82
CA ALA A 78 -3.77 -6.05 3.52
C ALA A 78 -5.27 -6.35 3.56
N LEU A 79 -5.77 -6.98 4.64
CA LEU A 79 -7.20 -7.24 4.83
C LEU A 79 -8.01 -5.94 4.98
N HIS A 80 -7.48 -4.93 5.67
CA HIS A 80 -8.12 -3.61 5.70
C HIS A 80 -8.21 -2.98 4.31
N ALA A 81 -7.17 -3.10 3.47
CA ALA A 81 -7.24 -2.62 2.09
C ALA A 81 -8.32 -3.35 1.27
N ILE A 82 -8.50 -4.66 1.48
CA ILE A 82 -9.61 -5.43 0.89
C ILE A 82 -10.95 -4.89 1.37
N ALA A 83 -11.14 -4.74 2.69
CA ALA A 83 -12.38 -4.22 3.25
C ALA A 83 -12.73 -2.83 2.71
N GLU A 84 -11.75 -1.94 2.60
CA GLU A 84 -11.96 -0.59 2.03
C GLU A 84 -12.29 -0.63 0.53
N ALA A 85 -11.68 -1.55 -0.24
CA ALA A 85 -12.03 -1.74 -1.66
C ALA A 85 -13.48 -2.23 -1.81
N GLN A 86 -13.90 -3.22 -1.02
CA GLN A 86 -15.26 -3.76 -1.03
C GLN A 86 -16.30 -2.73 -0.59
N LYS A 87 -16.02 -1.90 0.43
CA LYS A 87 -16.87 -0.77 0.83
C LYS A 87 -17.10 0.23 -0.30
N GLY A 88 -16.09 0.41 -1.16
CA GLY A 88 -16.19 1.21 -2.38
C GLY A 88 -16.92 0.51 -3.55
N GLY A 89 -17.50 -0.68 -3.34
CA GLY A 89 -18.14 -1.48 -4.37
C GLY A 89 -17.17 -2.25 -5.27
N GLY A 90 -15.88 -2.31 -4.90
CA GLY A 90 -14.84 -3.04 -5.64
C GLY A 90 -14.78 -4.52 -5.30
N THR A 91 -14.18 -5.30 -6.19
CA THR A 91 -13.93 -6.73 -6.03
C THR A 91 -12.51 -6.98 -5.54
N ALA A 92 -12.34 -7.89 -4.60
CA ALA A 92 -11.03 -8.26 -4.07
C ALA A 92 -10.75 -9.76 -4.17
N ALA A 93 -9.47 -10.10 -4.30
CA ALA A 93 -8.98 -11.46 -4.27
C ALA A 93 -7.82 -11.62 -3.29
N PHE A 94 -7.81 -12.74 -2.58
CA PHE A 94 -6.76 -13.13 -1.65
C PHE A 94 -6.17 -14.48 -2.08
N ILE A 95 -4.90 -14.47 -2.45
CA ILE A 95 -4.14 -15.66 -2.83
C ILE A 95 -3.34 -16.08 -1.60
N ASP A 96 -3.89 -17.04 -0.87
CA ASP A 96 -3.39 -17.55 0.41
C ASP A 96 -2.41 -18.69 0.18
N VAL A 97 -1.15 -18.35 -0.02
CA VAL A 97 -0.06 -19.33 -0.22
C VAL A 97 0.42 -19.94 1.10
N GLU A 98 0.19 -19.26 2.22
CA GLU A 98 0.53 -19.76 3.56
C GLU A 98 -0.55 -20.68 4.14
N HIS A 99 -1.75 -20.73 3.52
CA HIS A 99 -2.93 -21.45 4.02
C HIS A 99 -3.33 -21.05 5.45
N ALA A 100 -3.20 -19.77 5.76
CA ALA A 100 -3.32 -19.23 7.11
C ALA A 100 -4.39 -18.13 7.24
N LEU A 101 -5.21 -17.89 6.23
CA LEU A 101 -6.30 -16.93 6.30
C LEU A 101 -7.36 -17.35 7.30
N ASP A 102 -7.57 -16.55 8.35
CA ASP A 102 -8.67 -16.72 9.29
C ASP A 102 -9.90 -15.92 8.83
N PRO A 103 -11.00 -16.62 8.42
CA PRO A 103 -12.22 -15.94 7.96
C PRO A 103 -12.88 -15.11 9.07
N ASN A 104 -12.83 -15.56 10.33
CA ASN A 104 -13.44 -14.82 11.44
C ASN A 104 -12.70 -13.50 11.67
N TYR A 105 -11.37 -13.54 11.61
CA TYR A 105 -10.56 -12.33 11.70
C TYR A 105 -10.81 -11.40 10.52
N ALA A 106 -10.85 -11.91 9.29
CA ALA A 106 -11.15 -11.10 8.11
C ALA A 106 -12.53 -10.41 8.23
N ALA A 107 -13.57 -11.14 8.66
CA ALA A 107 -14.89 -10.57 8.92
C ALA A 107 -14.87 -9.47 9.98
N ALA A 108 -14.12 -9.68 11.07
CA ALA A 108 -13.97 -8.70 12.15
C ALA A 108 -13.30 -7.39 11.66
N LEU A 109 -12.47 -7.46 10.62
CA LEU A 109 -11.86 -6.31 9.96
C LEU A 109 -12.79 -5.62 8.95
N GLY A 110 -13.98 -6.16 8.73
CA GLY A 110 -14.99 -5.62 7.82
C GLY A 110 -14.88 -6.15 6.39
N VAL A 111 -14.18 -7.26 6.17
CA VAL A 111 -14.15 -7.95 4.88
C VAL A 111 -15.48 -8.65 4.66
N ASP A 112 -16.09 -8.42 3.51
CA ASP A 112 -17.25 -9.17 3.03
C ASP A 112 -16.77 -10.53 2.51
N LEU A 113 -16.98 -11.57 3.31
CA LEU A 113 -16.53 -12.93 3.01
C LEU A 113 -17.26 -13.56 1.82
N ASP A 114 -18.54 -13.23 1.64
CA ASP A 114 -19.36 -13.79 0.57
C ASP A 114 -18.89 -13.31 -0.83
N ASN A 115 -18.26 -12.15 -0.87
CA ASN A 115 -17.75 -11.53 -2.10
C ASN A 115 -16.20 -11.49 -2.19
N LEU A 116 -15.49 -12.13 -1.25
CA LEU A 116 -14.04 -12.26 -1.32
C LEU A 116 -13.66 -13.50 -2.15
N LEU A 117 -12.90 -13.30 -3.23
CA LEU A 117 -12.30 -14.41 -3.98
C LEU A 117 -11.08 -14.93 -3.23
N VAL A 118 -11.07 -16.20 -2.86
CA VAL A 118 -9.94 -16.84 -2.18
C VAL A 118 -9.40 -17.96 -3.04
N SER A 119 -8.06 -18.03 -3.16
CA SER A 119 -7.36 -19.12 -3.82
C SER A 119 -6.22 -19.61 -2.93
N GLN A 120 -6.05 -20.93 -2.84
CA GLN A 120 -4.99 -21.60 -2.07
C GLN A 120 -4.19 -22.50 -3.01
N PRO A 121 -3.27 -21.91 -3.79
CA PRO A 121 -2.49 -22.66 -4.79
C PRO A 121 -1.37 -23.47 -4.15
N ASP A 122 -1.05 -24.64 -4.73
CA ASP A 122 0.02 -25.51 -4.26
C ASP A 122 1.42 -25.03 -4.67
N THR A 123 1.54 -24.28 -5.78
CA THR A 123 2.82 -23.81 -6.31
C THR A 123 2.85 -22.32 -6.55
N GLY A 124 4.04 -21.74 -6.52
CA GLY A 124 4.27 -20.33 -6.82
C GLY A 124 3.90 -19.97 -8.26
N GLU A 125 4.12 -20.90 -9.23
CA GLU A 125 3.69 -20.71 -10.61
C GLU A 125 2.18 -20.56 -10.69
N GLN A 126 1.42 -21.46 -10.05
CA GLN A 126 -0.04 -21.41 -10.02
C GLN A 126 -0.55 -20.12 -9.34
N ALA A 127 0.03 -19.73 -8.22
CA ALA A 127 -0.32 -18.50 -7.51
C ALA A 127 -0.19 -17.26 -8.42
N LEU A 128 0.93 -17.15 -9.12
CA LEU A 128 1.24 -16.00 -9.97
C LEU A 128 0.47 -16.02 -11.30
N GLU A 129 0.12 -17.20 -11.83
CA GLU A 129 -0.77 -17.35 -12.99
C GLU A 129 -2.20 -16.95 -12.65
N ILE A 130 -2.73 -17.37 -11.48
CA ILE A 130 -4.04 -16.92 -10.99
C ILE A 130 -4.06 -15.41 -10.82
N ALA A 131 -3.02 -14.81 -10.20
CA ALA A 131 -2.88 -13.37 -10.08
C ALA A 131 -2.87 -12.67 -11.44
N GLU A 132 -2.19 -13.23 -12.44
CA GLU A 132 -2.16 -12.70 -13.81
C GLU A 132 -3.55 -12.77 -14.47
N MET A 133 -4.25 -13.90 -14.36
CA MET A 133 -5.59 -14.09 -14.93
C MET A 133 -6.60 -13.11 -14.31
N LEU A 134 -6.62 -12.99 -12.99
CA LEU A 134 -7.48 -12.04 -12.27
C LEU A 134 -7.18 -10.60 -12.69
N THR A 135 -5.90 -10.23 -12.79
CA THR A 135 -5.51 -8.90 -13.25
C THR A 135 -5.98 -8.62 -14.68
N ARG A 136 -5.84 -9.57 -15.59
CA ARG A 136 -6.24 -9.43 -17.00
C ARG A 136 -7.75 -9.38 -17.21
N SER A 137 -8.53 -9.89 -16.27
CA SER A 137 -10.01 -9.81 -16.34
C SER A 137 -10.53 -8.38 -16.26
N ASN A 138 -9.75 -7.44 -15.71
CA ASN A 138 -10.14 -6.06 -15.37
C ASN A 138 -11.35 -5.97 -14.41
N ALA A 139 -11.68 -7.06 -13.71
CA ALA A 139 -12.84 -7.14 -12.82
C ALA A 139 -12.46 -7.12 -11.33
N VAL A 140 -11.16 -7.08 -11.01
CA VAL A 140 -10.66 -7.13 -9.63
C VAL A 140 -9.89 -5.86 -9.31
N ASP A 141 -10.25 -5.22 -8.20
CA ASP A 141 -9.67 -3.95 -7.76
C ASP A 141 -8.45 -4.12 -6.87
N VAL A 142 -8.46 -5.15 -6.02
CA VAL A 142 -7.35 -5.48 -5.10
C VAL A 142 -7.04 -6.96 -5.18
N ILE A 143 -5.77 -7.30 -5.38
CA ILE A 143 -5.27 -8.68 -5.34
C ILE A 143 -4.15 -8.73 -4.31
N VAL A 144 -4.29 -9.58 -3.31
CA VAL A 144 -3.28 -9.83 -2.27
C VAL A 144 -2.65 -11.18 -2.50
N VAL A 145 -1.33 -11.27 -2.40
CA VAL A 145 -0.56 -12.53 -2.39
C VAL A 145 0.14 -12.64 -1.03
N ASP A 146 -0.30 -13.57 -0.20
CA ASP A 146 0.24 -13.81 1.14
C ASP A 146 0.82 -15.23 1.25
N SER A 147 2.10 -15.43 1.29
CA SER A 147 3.17 -14.46 1.13
C SER A 147 4.18 -14.88 0.06
N VAL A 148 5.01 -13.92 -0.39
CA VAL A 148 6.12 -14.21 -1.33
C VAL A 148 7.07 -15.26 -0.76
N ALA A 149 7.27 -15.27 0.57
CA ALA A 149 8.16 -16.24 1.23
C ALA A 149 7.69 -17.69 1.08
N ALA A 150 6.38 -17.92 0.93
CA ALA A 150 5.75 -19.23 0.79
C ALA A 150 5.60 -19.70 -0.67
N LEU A 151 5.96 -18.87 -1.66
CA LEU A 151 5.93 -19.26 -3.07
C LEU A 151 7.00 -20.32 -3.38
N VAL A 152 6.64 -21.58 -3.23
CA VAL A 152 7.49 -22.73 -3.60
C VAL A 152 7.32 -23.00 -5.09
N THR A 153 8.43 -23.18 -5.82
CA THR A 153 8.36 -23.52 -7.25
C THR A 153 7.96 -24.98 -7.45
N LYS A 154 7.31 -25.28 -8.58
CA LYS A 154 6.93 -26.65 -8.93
C LYS A 154 8.14 -27.60 -8.91
N ALA A 155 9.28 -27.15 -9.42
CA ALA A 155 10.51 -27.94 -9.44
C ALA A 155 11.07 -28.21 -8.02
N GLU A 156 10.85 -27.31 -7.09
CA GLU A 156 11.21 -27.49 -5.67
C GLU A 156 10.24 -28.44 -4.96
N LEU A 157 8.97 -28.38 -5.31
CA LEU A 157 7.93 -29.27 -4.73
C LEU A 157 8.08 -30.72 -5.22
N GLU A 158 8.50 -30.92 -6.48
CA GLU A 158 8.70 -32.26 -7.11
C GLU A 158 10.09 -32.83 -6.84
N GLY A 159 11.04 -32.03 -6.30
CA GLY A 159 12.39 -32.45 -5.95
C GLY A 159 12.47 -33.25 -4.64
N ASP A 160 13.60 -33.91 -4.43
CA ASP A 160 13.85 -34.64 -3.18
C ASP A 160 14.23 -33.69 -2.03
N MET A 161 13.94 -34.10 -0.80
CA MET A 161 14.34 -33.35 0.39
C MET A 161 15.87 -33.25 0.48
N GLY A 162 16.38 -32.02 0.41
CA GLY A 162 17.82 -31.73 0.44
C GLY A 162 18.39 -31.28 -0.89
N ASP A 163 17.60 -31.29 -1.96
CA ASP A 163 18.01 -30.75 -3.26
C ASP A 163 18.25 -29.24 -3.19
N ALA A 164 19.30 -28.78 -3.87
CA ALA A 164 19.64 -27.36 -3.89
C ALA A 164 18.89 -26.63 -5.01
N HIS A 165 17.82 -25.94 -4.66
CA HIS A 165 16.99 -25.16 -5.58
C HIS A 165 17.32 -23.65 -5.56
N VAL A 166 18.61 -23.33 -5.59
CA VAL A 166 19.09 -21.94 -5.45
C VAL A 166 18.55 -21.04 -6.56
N GLY A 167 17.82 -20.03 -6.18
CA GLY A 167 17.39 -18.92 -7.05
C GLY A 167 16.17 -19.20 -7.92
N LEU A 168 15.51 -20.36 -7.85
CA LEU A 168 14.31 -20.67 -8.62
C LEU A 168 13.17 -19.68 -8.32
N GLN A 169 12.87 -19.45 -7.04
CA GLN A 169 11.88 -18.46 -6.60
C GLN A 169 12.18 -17.06 -7.15
N ALA A 170 13.43 -16.63 -7.13
CA ALA A 170 13.82 -15.32 -7.65
C ALA A 170 13.64 -15.20 -9.17
N ARG A 171 13.87 -16.29 -9.92
CA ARG A 171 13.60 -16.35 -11.37
C ARG A 171 12.11 -16.29 -11.66
N LEU A 172 11.30 -17.08 -10.93
CA LEU A 172 9.85 -17.09 -11.03
C LEU A 172 9.29 -15.68 -10.77
N MET A 173 9.66 -15.04 -9.67
CA MET A 173 9.26 -13.68 -9.36
C MET A 173 9.67 -12.67 -10.45
N SER A 174 10.88 -12.78 -10.97
CA SER A 174 11.36 -11.90 -12.04
C SER A 174 10.56 -12.05 -13.33
N GLN A 175 10.18 -13.27 -13.68
CA GLN A 175 9.36 -13.57 -14.86
C GLN A 175 7.92 -13.06 -14.68
N ALA A 176 7.30 -13.39 -13.55
CA ALA A 176 5.92 -13.01 -13.24
C ALA A 176 5.76 -11.48 -13.18
N LEU A 177 6.64 -10.77 -12.48
CA LEU A 177 6.56 -9.32 -12.32
C LEU A 177 6.70 -8.57 -13.66
N ARG A 178 7.49 -9.08 -14.61
CA ARG A 178 7.54 -8.52 -15.97
C ARG A 178 6.19 -8.59 -16.69
N LYS A 179 5.47 -9.71 -16.55
CA LYS A 179 4.13 -9.87 -17.14
C LYS A 179 3.07 -9.05 -16.40
N LEU A 180 3.07 -9.15 -15.07
CA LEU A 180 2.09 -8.52 -14.19
C LEU A 180 2.11 -6.99 -14.28
N THR A 181 3.28 -6.36 -14.38
CA THR A 181 3.39 -4.89 -14.34
C THR A 181 2.56 -4.20 -15.41
N ALA A 182 2.62 -4.69 -16.65
CA ALA A 182 1.85 -4.12 -17.75
C ALA A 182 0.35 -4.40 -17.62
N ALA A 183 -0.03 -5.59 -17.13
CA ALA A 183 -1.42 -5.97 -16.90
C ALA A 183 -2.04 -5.13 -15.77
N ILE A 184 -1.35 -5.00 -14.63
CA ILE A 184 -1.77 -4.20 -13.47
C ILE A 184 -1.97 -2.73 -13.84
N SER A 185 -1.05 -2.15 -14.59
CA SER A 185 -1.17 -0.75 -15.04
C SER A 185 -2.42 -0.51 -15.88
N ARG A 186 -2.82 -1.47 -16.71
CA ARG A 186 -4.01 -1.38 -17.57
C ARG A 186 -5.30 -1.64 -16.80
N SER A 187 -5.34 -2.66 -15.96
CA SER A 187 -6.52 -3.05 -15.18
C SER A 187 -6.86 -2.09 -14.06
N LYS A 188 -5.90 -1.23 -13.66
CA LYS A 188 -6.03 -0.36 -12.49
C LYS A 188 -6.19 -1.11 -11.15
N ALA A 189 -5.91 -2.40 -11.13
CA ALA A 189 -5.88 -3.16 -9.88
C ALA A 189 -4.72 -2.71 -8.98
N VAL A 190 -4.91 -2.81 -7.67
CA VAL A 190 -3.81 -2.74 -6.69
C VAL A 190 -3.33 -4.16 -6.44
N MET A 191 -2.05 -4.43 -6.72
CA MET A 191 -1.43 -5.73 -6.42
C MET A 191 -0.56 -5.61 -5.18
N ILE A 192 -0.96 -6.28 -4.10
CA ILE A 192 -0.25 -6.28 -2.82
C ILE A 192 0.49 -7.61 -2.66
N PHE A 193 1.81 -7.55 -2.52
CA PHE A 193 2.63 -8.69 -2.12
C PHE A 193 3.02 -8.53 -0.65
N ILE A 194 2.62 -9.48 0.19
CA ILE A 194 3.11 -9.59 1.56
C ILE A 194 4.43 -10.35 1.52
N ASN A 195 5.42 -9.88 2.28
CA ASN A 195 6.74 -10.49 2.30
C ASN A 195 7.29 -10.56 3.73
N GLN A 196 8.15 -11.55 3.95
CA GLN A 196 8.84 -11.76 5.22
C GLN A 196 10.27 -11.24 5.13
N LEU A 197 10.80 -10.84 6.29
CA LEU A 197 12.22 -10.50 6.43
C LEU A 197 13.05 -11.77 6.66
N ARG A 198 14.22 -11.78 6.07
CA ARG A 198 15.26 -12.78 6.27
C ARG A 198 16.56 -12.05 6.60
N GLU A 199 17.40 -12.68 7.38
CA GLU A 199 18.72 -12.17 7.66
C GLU A 199 19.75 -12.79 6.72
N LYS A 200 20.62 -11.96 6.19
CA LYS A 200 21.78 -12.41 5.42
C LYS A 200 22.88 -12.85 6.38
N VAL A 201 23.27 -14.11 6.29
CA VAL A 201 24.39 -14.64 7.05
C VAL A 201 25.70 -13.98 6.60
N GLY A 202 26.55 -13.57 7.54
CA GLY A 202 27.90 -13.05 7.28
C GLY A 202 27.99 -11.55 6.93
N VAL A 203 26.92 -10.77 7.07
CA VAL A 203 26.97 -9.31 6.92
C VAL A 203 27.44 -8.68 8.23
N MET A 204 28.71 -8.28 8.30
CA MET A 204 29.29 -7.61 9.48
C MET A 204 29.01 -6.10 9.51
N PHE A 205 28.76 -5.46 8.36
CA PHE A 205 28.50 -4.02 8.24
C PHE A 205 27.28 -3.76 7.36
N GLY A 206 26.46 -2.79 7.76
CA GLY A 206 25.22 -2.41 7.05
C GLY A 206 24.00 -3.17 7.56
N ASN A 207 22.88 -3.07 6.82
CA ASN A 207 21.62 -3.74 7.20
C ASN A 207 21.61 -5.19 6.70
N PRO A 208 21.61 -6.20 7.59
CA PRO A 208 21.55 -7.61 7.21
C PRO A 208 20.16 -8.03 6.70
N GLU A 209 19.10 -7.28 7.01
CA GLU A 209 17.73 -7.64 6.64
C GLU A 209 17.51 -7.60 5.13
N THR A 210 16.86 -8.61 4.61
CA THR A 210 16.42 -8.69 3.22
C THR A 210 15.04 -9.35 3.13
N THR A 211 14.32 -9.13 2.03
CA THR A 211 13.05 -9.79 1.76
C THR A 211 13.24 -11.02 0.87
N SER A 212 12.33 -12.01 0.98
CA SER A 212 12.31 -13.22 0.14
C SER A 212 12.00 -12.90 -1.33
N GLY A 213 12.19 -13.86 -2.24
CA GLY A 213 11.85 -13.71 -3.67
C GLY A 213 12.86 -12.91 -4.49
N GLY A 214 14.07 -12.67 -3.97
CA GLY A 214 15.14 -11.99 -4.69
C GLY A 214 14.98 -10.46 -4.76
N ARG A 215 15.54 -9.85 -5.83
CA ARG A 215 15.57 -8.39 -5.99
C ARG A 215 14.43 -7.84 -6.85
N ALA A 216 13.74 -8.66 -7.63
CA ALA A 216 12.80 -8.22 -8.64
C ALA A 216 11.67 -7.36 -8.05
N LEU A 217 11.03 -7.82 -6.97
CA LEU A 217 9.93 -7.09 -6.34
C LEU A 217 10.36 -5.71 -5.83
N LYS A 218 11.59 -5.57 -5.32
CA LYS A 218 12.14 -4.26 -4.89
C LYS A 218 12.20 -3.24 -6.03
N PHE A 219 12.41 -3.68 -7.27
CA PHE A 219 12.43 -2.81 -8.45
C PHE A 219 11.04 -2.54 -8.99
N TYR A 220 10.19 -3.58 -9.10
CA TYR A 220 8.87 -3.48 -9.70
C TYR A 220 7.84 -2.80 -8.79
N ALA A 221 7.90 -2.99 -7.48
CA ALA A 221 7.02 -2.30 -6.55
C ALA A 221 7.13 -0.77 -6.69
N SER A 222 5.98 -0.11 -6.80
CA SER A 222 5.88 1.35 -6.78
C SER A 222 5.88 1.89 -5.36
N VAL A 223 5.33 1.14 -4.42
CA VAL A 223 5.29 1.45 -2.99
C VAL A 223 5.87 0.26 -2.24
N ARG A 224 6.71 0.53 -1.23
CA ARG A 224 7.21 -0.49 -0.30
C ARG A 224 7.06 0.01 1.13
N LEU A 225 6.43 -0.82 1.94
CA LEU A 225 6.09 -0.53 3.34
C LEU A 225 6.84 -1.48 4.26
N ASP A 226 7.63 -0.91 5.17
CA ASP A 226 8.26 -1.63 6.29
C ASP A 226 7.36 -1.51 7.51
N VAL A 227 6.76 -2.64 7.94
CA VAL A 227 5.80 -2.71 9.04
C VAL A 227 6.49 -3.26 10.28
N ARG A 228 6.49 -2.50 11.37
CA ARG A 228 7.17 -2.85 12.62
C ARG A 228 6.24 -2.65 13.81
N LYS A 229 6.18 -3.65 14.68
CA LYS A 229 5.59 -3.52 16.01
C LYS A 229 6.55 -2.72 16.89
N LEU A 230 6.04 -1.67 17.56
CA LEU A 230 6.81 -0.83 18.48
C LEU A 230 6.65 -1.32 19.91
N GLU A 231 5.43 -1.30 20.42
CA GLU A 231 5.11 -1.63 21.80
C GLU A 231 3.80 -2.40 21.90
N GLN A 232 3.59 -3.04 23.02
CA GLN A 232 2.34 -3.73 23.34
C GLN A 232 1.37 -2.76 24.02
N ILE A 233 0.11 -2.80 23.61
CA ILE A 233 -0.98 -2.08 24.28
C ILE A 233 -1.58 -3.04 25.31
N LYS A 234 -1.65 -2.57 26.56
CA LYS A 234 -2.13 -3.35 27.69
C LYS A 234 -3.33 -2.68 28.36
N VAL A 235 -4.30 -3.50 28.78
CA VAL A 235 -5.38 -3.09 29.66
C VAL A 235 -5.24 -3.94 30.94
N GLY A 236 -4.81 -3.32 32.03
CA GLY A 236 -4.37 -4.05 33.21
C GLY A 236 -3.14 -4.92 32.93
N GLN A 237 -3.27 -6.23 33.06
CA GLN A 237 -2.20 -7.19 32.76
C GLN A 237 -2.33 -7.82 31.36
N ASP A 238 -3.47 -7.65 30.71
CA ASP A 238 -3.75 -8.27 29.42
C ASP A 238 -3.21 -7.46 28.26
N VAL A 239 -2.55 -8.13 27.32
CA VAL A 239 -2.07 -7.54 26.08
C VAL A 239 -3.21 -7.56 25.05
N VAL A 240 -3.81 -6.39 24.80
CA VAL A 240 -4.98 -6.25 23.93
C VAL A 240 -4.64 -5.81 22.51
N GLY A 241 -3.40 -5.39 22.26
CA GLY A 241 -3.02 -4.89 20.94
C GLY A 241 -1.55 -4.52 20.86
N SER A 242 -1.20 -3.82 19.79
CA SER A 242 0.13 -3.30 19.58
C SER A 242 0.12 -1.95 18.86
N ARG A 243 1.01 -1.06 19.26
CA ARG A 243 1.40 0.13 18.49
C ARG A 243 2.27 -0.33 17.34
N THR A 244 1.88 0.01 16.13
CA THR A 244 2.55 -0.41 14.90
C THR A 244 3.02 0.82 14.13
N ARG A 245 4.25 0.76 13.63
CA ARG A 245 4.81 1.78 12.73
C ARG A 245 4.96 1.22 11.34
N VAL A 246 4.52 1.97 10.35
CA VAL A 246 4.70 1.69 8.93
C VAL A 246 5.57 2.79 8.32
N LYS A 247 6.73 2.40 7.80
CA LYS A 247 7.63 3.30 7.08
C LYS A 247 7.49 3.10 5.58
N VAL A 248 7.23 4.17 4.85
CA VAL A 248 7.18 4.18 3.39
C VAL A 248 8.62 4.26 2.86
N VAL A 249 9.27 3.13 2.64
CA VAL A 249 10.70 3.08 2.26
C VAL A 249 10.93 3.31 0.77
N LYS A 250 9.89 3.14 -0.05
CA LYS A 250 9.88 3.46 -1.47
C LYS A 250 8.50 3.96 -1.87
N ASN A 251 8.48 5.04 -2.64
CA ASN A 251 7.25 5.57 -3.20
C ASN A 251 7.55 6.21 -4.56
N LYS A 252 6.83 5.79 -5.61
CA LYS A 252 6.95 6.35 -6.97
C LYS A 252 5.82 7.32 -7.31
N VAL A 253 4.86 7.53 -6.39
CA VAL A 253 3.69 8.39 -6.62
C VAL A 253 3.69 9.64 -5.73
N ALA A 254 4.54 9.67 -4.69
CA ALA A 254 4.75 10.80 -3.79
C ALA A 254 6.14 10.72 -3.14
N PRO A 255 6.63 11.75 -2.43
CA PRO A 255 7.89 11.70 -1.71
C PRO A 255 7.92 10.55 -0.70
N PRO A 256 8.98 9.70 -0.72
CA PRO A 256 9.13 8.56 0.20
C PRO A 256 9.58 8.98 1.60
N PHE A 257 9.80 7.97 2.47
CA PHE A 257 10.38 8.04 3.82
C PHE A 257 9.47 8.63 4.90
N ARG A 258 8.21 8.92 4.59
CA ARG A 258 7.20 9.24 5.60
C ARG A 258 6.88 8.00 6.44
N GLN A 259 6.38 8.23 7.64
CA GLN A 259 5.99 7.18 8.58
C GLN A 259 4.57 7.43 9.04
N ALA A 260 3.88 6.34 9.33
CA ALA A 260 2.58 6.34 9.99
C ALA A 260 2.67 5.43 11.22
N GLU A 261 2.03 5.84 12.31
CA GLU A 261 1.87 5.02 13.49
C GLU A 261 0.38 4.92 13.83
N PHE A 262 -0.03 3.71 14.19
CA PHE A 262 -1.40 3.43 14.59
C PHE A 262 -1.45 2.19 15.48
N ASP A 263 -2.55 2.05 16.20
CA ASP A 263 -2.79 0.91 17.06
C ASP A 263 -3.51 -0.19 16.28
N ILE A 264 -3.06 -1.43 16.47
CA ILE A 264 -3.75 -2.65 16.05
C ILE A 264 -4.28 -3.32 17.30
N THR A 265 -5.61 -3.41 17.42
CA THR A 265 -6.28 -4.15 18.49
C THR A 265 -6.50 -5.59 18.05
N TYR A 266 -6.09 -6.56 18.86
CA TYR A 266 -6.23 -7.97 18.51
C TYR A 266 -7.70 -8.36 18.36
N GLY A 267 -8.04 -9.09 17.32
CA GLY A 267 -9.41 -9.44 16.95
C GLY A 267 -10.22 -8.32 16.26
N HIS A 268 -9.75 -7.05 16.27
CA HIS A 268 -10.49 -5.91 15.72
C HIS A 268 -9.72 -5.11 14.67
N GLY A 269 -8.40 -5.32 14.55
CA GLY A 269 -7.57 -4.67 13.54
C GLY A 269 -7.16 -3.23 13.88
N ILE A 270 -6.99 -2.41 12.87
CA ILE A 270 -6.52 -1.02 13.02
C ILE A 270 -7.57 -0.17 13.72
N SER A 271 -7.17 0.49 14.81
CA SER A 271 -8.03 1.44 15.54
C SER A 271 -8.28 2.69 14.71
N LYS A 272 -9.43 2.75 14.03
CA LYS A 272 -9.80 3.89 13.18
C LYS A 272 -9.85 5.20 13.98
N MET A 273 -10.56 5.21 15.12
CA MET A 273 -10.69 6.42 15.93
C MET A 273 -9.38 6.83 16.59
N GLY A 274 -8.54 5.87 16.99
CA GLY A 274 -7.19 6.16 17.45
C GLY A 274 -6.33 6.82 16.39
N SER A 275 -6.40 6.35 15.15
CA SER A 275 -5.67 6.93 14.01
C SER A 275 -6.18 8.33 13.67
N ILE A 276 -7.50 8.56 13.66
CA ILE A 276 -8.11 9.88 13.45
C ILE A 276 -7.66 10.86 14.54
N LEU A 277 -7.71 10.46 15.82
CA LEU A 277 -7.32 11.29 16.95
C LEU A 277 -5.85 11.71 16.88
N ASP A 278 -4.95 10.75 16.59
CA ASP A 278 -3.52 11.01 16.52
C ASP A 278 -3.20 11.98 15.37
N VAL A 279 -3.76 11.76 14.19
CA VAL A 279 -3.58 12.65 13.02
C VAL A 279 -4.21 14.00 13.23
N ALA A 280 -5.41 14.08 13.82
CA ALA A 280 -6.07 15.36 14.11
C ALA A 280 -5.25 16.20 15.10
N LEU A 281 -4.59 15.55 16.05
CA LEU A 281 -3.68 16.22 16.99
C LEU A 281 -2.44 16.75 16.28
N GLU A 282 -1.80 15.96 15.41
CA GLU A 282 -0.64 16.38 14.63
C GLU A 282 -0.95 17.57 13.71
N GLN A 283 -2.17 17.64 13.18
CA GLN A 283 -2.62 18.72 12.31
C GLN A 283 -3.26 19.89 13.04
N ASN A 284 -3.26 19.90 14.39
CA ASN A 284 -3.89 20.92 15.23
C ASN A 284 -5.41 21.09 14.96
N ILE A 285 -6.09 20.07 14.46
CA ILE A 285 -7.55 20.03 14.32
C ILE A 285 -8.18 19.74 15.70
N ILE A 286 -7.56 18.83 16.47
CA ILE A 286 -7.83 18.58 17.86
C ILE A 286 -6.72 19.20 18.68
N GLY A 287 -7.09 19.99 19.71
CA GLY A 287 -6.16 20.59 20.64
C GLY A 287 -5.84 19.66 21.81
N LYS A 288 -4.65 19.85 22.42
CA LYS A 288 -4.26 19.17 23.66
C LYS A 288 -3.67 20.19 24.64
N SER A 289 -4.25 20.24 25.84
CA SER A 289 -3.75 21.07 26.94
C SER A 289 -3.59 20.22 28.20
N GLY A 290 -2.34 19.94 28.57
CA GLY A 290 -2.02 18.98 29.61
C GLY A 290 -2.52 17.58 29.23
N SER A 291 -3.41 17.00 30.05
CA SER A 291 -4.07 15.71 29.79
C SER A 291 -5.40 15.83 29.02
N TRP A 292 -5.88 17.04 28.77
CA TRP A 292 -7.19 17.27 28.14
C TRP A 292 -7.07 17.42 26.63
N TYR A 293 -7.97 16.74 25.93
CA TYR A 293 -8.19 16.87 24.48
C TYR A 293 -9.41 17.73 24.23
N THR A 294 -9.34 18.63 23.24
CA THR A 294 -10.40 19.59 22.90
C THR A 294 -10.64 19.62 21.39
N TYR A 295 -11.89 19.75 20.99
CA TYR A 295 -12.30 20.02 19.62
C TYR A 295 -13.16 21.28 19.58
N GLY A 296 -12.66 22.34 18.95
CA GLY A 296 -13.20 23.71 19.17
C GLY A 296 -13.15 24.07 20.64
N ASP A 297 -14.30 24.51 21.18
CA ASP A 297 -14.44 24.86 22.60
C ASP A 297 -14.84 23.67 23.49
N GLN A 298 -15.09 22.52 22.91
CA GLN A 298 -15.56 21.32 23.61
C GLN A 298 -14.39 20.45 24.10
N ARG A 299 -14.43 20.06 25.38
CA ARG A 299 -13.54 19.00 25.90
C ARG A 299 -14.07 17.64 25.50
N ILE A 300 -13.25 16.85 24.80
CA ILE A 300 -13.60 15.54 24.26
C ILE A 300 -13.05 14.36 25.09
N GLY A 301 -12.17 14.64 26.06
CA GLY A 301 -11.69 13.60 26.98
C GLY A 301 -10.44 14.00 27.74
N GLN A 302 -10.26 13.40 28.91
CA GLN A 302 -9.02 13.45 29.68
C GLN A 302 -8.22 12.17 29.40
N GLY A 303 -7.07 12.29 28.75
CA GLY A 303 -6.28 11.16 28.26
C GLY A 303 -6.74 10.65 26.88
N ARG A 304 -5.84 9.94 26.21
CA ARG A 304 -6.03 9.47 24.84
C ARG A 304 -7.19 8.50 24.69
N GLU A 305 -7.34 7.55 25.63
CA GLU A 305 -8.39 6.52 25.55
C GLU A 305 -9.79 7.12 25.75
N ASN A 306 -9.96 8.09 26.65
CA ASN A 306 -11.24 8.77 26.81
C ASN A 306 -11.60 9.63 25.60
N ALA A 307 -10.62 10.32 24.99
CA ALA A 307 -10.85 11.07 23.76
C ALA A 307 -11.20 10.17 22.57
N LYS A 308 -10.59 8.98 22.49
CA LYS A 308 -10.92 7.94 21.52
C LYS A 308 -12.34 7.42 21.73
N ALA A 309 -12.71 7.05 22.96
CA ALA A 309 -14.06 6.58 23.28
C ALA A 309 -15.12 7.65 22.94
N PHE A 310 -14.83 8.92 23.24
CA PHE A 310 -15.71 10.03 22.85
C PHE A 310 -15.95 10.06 21.33
N LEU A 311 -14.92 9.88 20.50
CA LEU A 311 -15.08 9.86 19.04
C LEU A 311 -15.81 8.60 18.56
N GLU A 312 -15.74 7.50 19.29
CA GLU A 312 -16.50 6.27 19.02
C GLU A 312 -18.00 6.47 19.29
N GLU A 313 -18.35 7.22 20.35
CA GLU A 313 -19.73 7.55 20.70
C GLU A 313 -20.32 8.70 19.86
N HIS A 314 -19.49 9.64 19.40
CA HIS A 314 -19.88 10.83 18.63
C HIS A 314 -19.39 10.73 17.17
N THR A 315 -20.05 9.87 16.41
CA THR A 315 -19.66 9.55 15.02
C THR A 315 -19.80 10.73 14.05
N ASP A 316 -20.66 11.69 14.34
CA ASP A 316 -20.82 12.97 13.63
C ASP A 316 -19.56 13.84 13.77
N ILE A 317 -19.06 14.01 14.99
CA ILE A 317 -17.80 14.74 15.26
C ILE A 317 -16.61 14.00 14.63
N ALA A 318 -16.56 12.68 14.76
CA ALA A 318 -15.51 11.87 14.15
C ALA A 318 -15.47 12.03 12.62
N ALA A 319 -16.64 12.05 11.97
CA ALA A 319 -16.75 12.27 10.52
C ALA A 319 -16.32 13.69 10.12
N GLU A 320 -16.68 14.71 10.91
CA GLU A 320 -16.25 16.10 10.67
C GLU A 320 -14.72 16.22 10.77
N VAL A 321 -14.12 15.64 11.83
CA VAL A 321 -12.67 15.64 12.03
C VAL A 321 -11.97 14.89 10.88
N GLU A 322 -12.46 13.72 10.49
CA GLU A 322 -11.93 12.95 9.33
C GLU A 322 -12.04 13.78 8.06
N GLY A 323 -13.16 14.47 7.82
CA GLY A 323 -13.35 15.36 6.67
C GLY A 323 -12.28 16.45 6.60
N LYS A 324 -12.01 17.13 7.71
CA LYS A 324 -10.95 18.18 7.80
C LYS A 324 -9.57 17.62 7.52
N ILE A 325 -9.26 16.41 8.00
CA ILE A 325 -7.98 15.73 7.70
C ILE A 325 -7.88 15.44 6.19
N ARG A 326 -8.95 14.92 5.57
CA ARG A 326 -8.97 14.61 4.13
C ARG A 326 -8.87 15.87 3.25
N GLU A 327 -9.48 16.97 3.65
CA GLU A 327 -9.30 18.26 2.97
C GLU A 327 -7.87 18.77 3.04
N ALA A 328 -7.21 18.64 4.20
CA ALA A 328 -5.81 18.96 4.34
C ALA A 328 -4.91 18.09 3.46
N LEU A 329 -5.21 16.78 3.37
CA LEU A 329 -4.54 15.86 2.46
C LEU A 329 -4.72 16.27 0.99
N ALA A 330 -5.94 16.58 0.56
CA ALA A 330 -6.23 17.02 -0.81
C ALA A 330 -5.42 18.27 -1.19
N LYS A 331 -5.25 19.23 -0.27
CA LYS A 331 -4.40 20.41 -0.46
C LYS A 331 -2.90 20.05 -0.63
N VAL A 332 -2.43 19.04 0.10
CA VAL A 332 -1.05 18.55 -0.02
C VAL A 332 -0.85 17.82 -1.37
N VAL A 333 -1.80 17.00 -1.78
CA VAL A 333 -1.77 16.28 -3.07
C VAL A 333 -1.76 17.27 -4.24
N SER A 334 -2.61 18.30 -4.20
CA SER A 334 -2.65 19.34 -5.25
C SER A 334 -1.36 20.17 -5.33
N LYS A 335 -0.72 20.48 -4.19
CA LYS A 335 0.57 21.18 -4.15
C LYS A 335 1.71 20.31 -4.70
N ASN A 336 1.72 19.01 -4.43
CA ASN A 336 2.73 18.09 -4.96
C ASN A 336 2.64 17.92 -6.48
N GLY A 337 1.47 18.09 -7.08
CA GLY A 337 1.28 18.15 -8.54
C GLY A 337 1.80 19.47 -9.18
N GLN A 338 2.03 20.50 -8.38
CA GLN A 338 2.49 21.83 -8.83
C GLN A 338 3.94 22.17 -8.41
N SER A 339 4.70 21.22 -7.86
CA SER A 339 6.07 21.48 -7.40
C SER A 339 6.95 22.00 -8.55
N GLN A 340 7.34 23.28 -8.46
CA GLN A 340 8.35 23.91 -9.29
C GLN A 340 9.69 23.14 -9.17
N PRO A 341 10.48 23.10 -10.24
CA PRO A 341 11.82 22.55 -10.17
C PRO A 341 12.64 23.33 -9.14
N VAL A 342 13.23 22.59 -8.19
CA VAL A 342 14.23 23.14 -7.28
C VAL A 342 15.36 23.71 -8.13
N ALA A 343 15.59 25.00 -8.05
CA ALA A 343 16.75 25.64 -8.64
C ALA A 343 18.01 24.97 -8.06
N VAL A 344 18.77 24.32 -8.89
CA VAL A 344 20.12 23.85 -8.55
C VAL A 344 20.96 25.11 -8.40
N ALA A 345 21.39 25.40 -7.16
CA ALA A 345 22.40 26.40 -6.93
C ALA A 345 23.70 25.89 -7.58
N GLU A 346 24.19 26.63 -8.56
CA GLU A 346 25.56 26.49 -9.08
C GLU A 346 26.52 26.91 -7.96
N GLU A 347 27.38 25.98 -7.53
CA GLU A 347 28.69 26.25 -6.94
C GLU A 347 29.77 25.60 -7.79
#